data_10730317b6674b177d683542f6d43d8e
#
_entry.id   10730317b6674b177d683542f6d43d8e
#
_cell.length_a   1.000
_cell.length_b   1.000
_cell.length_c   1.000
_cell.angle_alpha   90.00
_cell.angle_beta   90.00
_cell.angle_gamma   90.00
#
_symmetry.space_group_name_H-M   'P 1'
#
loop_
_entity.id
_entity.type
_entity.pdbx_description
1 polymer ?
#
loop_
_entity_poly.entity_id
_entity_poly.type
_entity_poly.pdbx_seq_one_letter_code
_entity_poly.pdbx_strand_id
1 'polypeptide(L)'
;MSKPAKHKWTFPARFRTDAYSWKASRLACQRLREAVSEIKKVAKKDPVLGAEGAVRLMEKIWPALEHVDSSSGSLGSAVNKALDALIPIIIKAPADENTRNKWLDRLWQAMEDDGVDYLSPVGDLWGEICGSVEVAGRWADDLLSTLRSCWTDPNPGNYFHGATACLSSLLVAGRYQELLELLELDRYPMWHYRRYGVEALLALGKKAEAIQYAEASRGLNQPDTVIDQACEEILISSGLHEEAYQRYGLSAAVGNSYIARFRAVAKRYPMKDPSQILADLIATTPGEEGKWFATAKDLKLYDLALELANRTPCDPKTLTRAARDYVDTEPAFALGSAMAALRWLSEGWGYEVTSGDVIEAYDRAMDAAARLNNIDDVTGQIRQLVESNASASVLFVRQSLQGRMRAHLSSVNEM
;
A
#
# COMPACT_ATOMS: atom_id res chain seq x y z
N MET A 1 17.07 49.24 -13.44
CA MET A 1 16.41 47.96 -13.28
C MET A 1 16.58 47.51 -11.82
N SER A 2 15.50 47.50 -11.04
CA SER A 2 15.54 47.03 -9.65
C SER A 2 15.84 45.54 -9.65
N LYS A 3 16.80 45.10 -8.80
CA LYS A 3 17.04 43.65 -8.57
C LYS A 3 15.72 43.01 -8.16
N PRO A 4 15.32 41.84 -8.75
CA PRO A 4 14.12 41.16 -8.34
C PRO A 4 14.19 40.87 -6.84
N ALA A 5 13.12 41.16 -6.11
CA ALA A 5 13.04 40.98 -4.69
C ALA A 5 13.33 39.46 -4.38
N LYS A 6 14.38 39.23 -3.60
CA LYS A 6 14.81 37.87 -3.23
C LYS A 6 13.68 37.21 -2.42
N HIS A 7 13.08 36.14 -2.94
CA HIS A 7 11.99 35.43 -2.25
C HIS A 7 12.45 34.98 -0.86
N LYS A 8 11.63 35.28 0.16
CA LYS A 8 11.93 34.92 1.55
C LYS A 8 11.12 33.68 1.94
N TRP A 9 11.78 32.53 1.95
CA TRP A 9 11.19 31.29 2.44
C TRP A 9 10.90 31.35 3.94
N THR A 10 9.76 30.79 4.38
CA THR A 10 9.39 30.73 5.81
C THR A 10 9.88 29.47 6.48
N PHE A 11 9.95 28.36 5.76
CA PHE A 11 10.30 27.04 6.30
C PHE A 11 11.75 26.95 6.85
N PRO A 12 12.79 27.60 6.32
CA PRO A 12 14.17 27.39 6.80
C PRO A 12 14.38 27.72 8.28
N ALA A 13 13.58 28.63 8.81
CA ALA A 13 13.63 28.98 10.23
C ALA A 13 13.10 27.84 11.13
N ARG A 14 12.29 26.93 10.57
CA ARG A 14 11.68 25.79 11.25
C ARG A 14 12.47 24.50 11.09
N PHE A 15 13.46 24.46 10.19
CA PHE A 15 14.34 23.34 9.89
C PHE A 15 15.80 23.76 10.14
N ARG A 16 16.08 24.26 11.35
CA ARG A 16 17.47 24.46 11.81
C ARG A 16 17.98 23.14 12.36
N THR A 17 19.27 22.99 12.48
CA THR A 17 19.89 21.89 13.20
C THR A 17 19.26 21.78 14.59
N ASP A 18 18.93 20.55 15.01
CA ASP A 18 18.30 20.23 16.30
C ASP A 18 16.96 20.97 16.56
N ALA A 19 16.21 21.28 15.49
CA ALA A 19 14.97 22.04 15.62
C ALA A 19 13.87 21.30 16.41
N TYR A 20 13.97 19.98 16.52
CA TYR A 20 12.93 19.14 17.09
C TYR A 20 13.49 18.20 18.16
N SER A 21 12.82 18.14 19.30
CA SER A 21 13.12 17.17 20.35
C SER A 21 12.57 15.78 20.02
N TRP A 22 13.00 14.76 20.76
CA TRP A 22 12.58 13.36 20.63
C TRP A 22 11.05 13.19 20.44
N LYS A 23 10.23 13.86 21.25
CA LYS A 23 8.77 13.75 21.23
C LYS A 23 8.08 14.62 20.17
N ALA A 24 8.79 15.30 19.30
CA ALA A 24 8.24 16.30 18.39
C ALA A 24 7.81 15.73 17.01
N SER A 25 7.74 14.41 16.82
CA SER A 25 7.44 13.74 15.54
C SER A 25 6.17 14.32 14.86
N ARG A 26 5.08 14.49 15.60
CA ARG A 26 3.84 15.07 15.05
C ARG A 26 4.02 16.49 14.54
N LEU A 27 4.76 17.34 15.29
CA LEU A 27 5.05 18.72 14.87
C LEU A 27 5.96 18.74 13.66
N ALA A 28 7.01 17.91 13.63
CA ALA A 28 7.92 17.79 12.50
C ALA A 28 7.16 17.40 11.21
N CYS A 29 6.28 16.40 11.26
CA CYS A 29 5.43 15.99 10.14
C CYS A 29 4.49 17.13 9.67
N GLN A 30 3.95 17.92 10.59
CA GLN A 30 3.13 19.08 10.24
C GLN A 30 3.95 20.14 9.52
N ARG A 31 5.13 20.51 10.06
CA ARG A 31 6.02 21.52 9.49
C ARG A 31 6.56 21.12 8.12
N LEU A 32 6.82 19.83 7.93
CA LEU A 32 7.22 19.30 6.62
C LEU A 32 6.11 19.50 5.58
N ARG A 33 4.86 19.20 5.91
CA ARG A 33 3.70 19.46 5.01
C ARG A 33 3.54 20.95 4.69
N GLU A 34 3.73 21.82 5.69
CA GLU A 34 3.67 23.28 5.48
C GLU A 34 4.77 23.76 4.53
N ALA A 35 6.02 23.27 4.69
CA ALA A 35 7.14 23.59 3.81
C ALA A 35 6.89 23.12 2.36
N VAL A 36 6.43 21.89 2.18
CA VAL A 36 6.05 21.36 0.86
C VAL A 36 4.95 22.22 0.21
N SER A 37 3.94 22.61 0.97
CA SER A 37 2.87 23.49 0.47
C SER A 37 3.40 24.86 0.01
N GLU A 38 4.32 25.46 0.79
CA GLU A 38 4.97 26.73 0.44
C GLU A 38 5.75 26.58 -0.88
N ILE A 39 6.59 25.55 -0.99
CA ILE A 39 7.41 25.28 -2.18
C ILE A 39 6.53 25.06 -3.42
N LYS A 40 5.49 24.23 -3.33
CA LYS A 40 4.54 24.00 -4.43
C LYS A 40 3.85 25.26 -4.92
N LYS A 41 3.51 26.19 -4.01
CA LYS A 41 2.90 27.48 -4.39
C LYS A 41 3.88 28.36 -5.17
N VAL A 42 5.14 28.37 -4.77
CA VAL A 42 6.20 29.12 -5.46
C VAL A 42 6.50 28.48 -6.82
N ALA A 43 6.66 27.17 -6.87
CA ALA A 43 6.97 26.42 -8.09
C ALA A 43 5.94 26.63 -9.22
N LYS A 44 4.66 26.87 -8.88
CA LYS A 44 3.62 27.20 -9.88
C LYS A 44 3.86 28.55 -10.58
N LYS A 45 4.57 29.48 -9.95
CA LYS A 45 4.84 30.81 -10.47
C LYS A 45 6.25 30.93 -11.04
N ASP A 46 7.20 30.29 -10.39
CA ASP A 46 8.62 30.29 -10.73
C ASP A 46 9.17 28.87 -10.45
N PRO A 47 9.22 28.01 -11.48
CA PRO A 47 9.68 26.61 -11.33
C PRO A 47 11.13 26.51 -10.84
N VAL A 48 12.03 27.40 -11.29
CA VAL A 48 13.44 27.37 -10.87
C VAL A 48 13.58 27.76 -9.41
N LEU A 49 12.88 28.78 -8.98
CA LEU A 49 12.85 29.17 -7.56
C LEU A 49 12.19 28.08 -6.69
N GLY A 50 11.13 27.44 -7.20
CA GLY A 50 10.49 26.31 -6.53
C GLY A 50 11.45 25.15 -6.32
N ALA A 51 12.25 24.78 -7.34
CA ALA A 51 13.28 23.76 -7.27
C ALA A 51 14.40 24.13 -6.26
N GLU A 52 14.85 25.38 -6.27
CA GLU A 52 15.79 25.89 -5.26
C GLU A 52 15.24 25.73 -3.83
N GLY A 53 13.94 25.99 -3.65
CA GLY A 53 13.24 25.76 -2.37
C GLY A 53 13.22 24.29 -1.97
N ALA A 54 13.00 23.37 -2.93
CA ALA A 54 12.98 21.93 -2.72
C ALA A 54 14.38 21.42 -2.29
N VAL A 55 15.43 21.79 -3.03
CA VAL A 55 16.82 21.45 -2.68
C VAL A 55 17.14 21.95 -1.27
N ARG A 56 16.82 23.21 -0.99
CA ARG A 56 17.06 23.82 0.32
C ARG A 56 16.31 23.16 1.46
N LEU A 57 15.15 22.58 1.24
CA LEU A 57 14.45 21.81 2.26
C LEU A 57 15.14 20.45 2.47
N MET A 58 15.52 19.75 1.39
CA MET A 58 16.19 18.44 1.46
C MET A 58 17.49 18.53 2.25
N GLU A 59 18.33 19.55 2.03
CA GLU A 59 19.54 19.81 2.83
C GLU A 59 19.29 19.94 4.34
N LYS A 60 18.07 20.25 4.71
CA LYS A 60 17.71 20.53 6.10
C LYS A 60 16.92 19.42 6.78
N ILE A 61 16.51 18.39 6.03
CA ILE A 61 15.71 17.31 6.58
C ILE A 61 16.46 16.58 7.68
N TRP A 62 17.62 16.01 7.36
CA TRP A 62 18.40 15.25 8.33
C TRP A 62 18.85 16.10 9.53
N PRO A 63 19.56 17.24 9.37
CA PRO A 63 20.02 18.02 10.51
C PRO A 63 18.91 18.51 11.44
N ALA A 64 17.68 18.68 10.92
CA ALA A 64 16.55 19.10 11.74
C ALA A 64 15.85 17.94 12.44
N LEU A 65 15.88 16.73 11.87
CA LEU A 65 15.10 15.57 12.32
C LEU A 65 15.92 14.50 13.03
N GLU A 66 17.23 14.63 13.10
CA GLU A 66 18.19 13.66 13.66
C GLU A 66 17.77 13.10 15.03
N HIS A 67 17.25 13.96 15.90
CA HIS A 67 16.88 13.57 17.26
C HIS A 67 15.39 13.24 17.46
N VAL A 68 14.61 13.19 16.38
CA VAL A 68 13.18 12.91 16.47
C VAL A 68 12.91 11.41 16.52
N ASP A 69 12.00 10.96 17.38
CA ASP A 69 11.55 9.58 17.41
C ASP A 69 10.88 9.18 16.08
N SER A 70 11.51 8.26 15.38
CA SER A 70 11.03 7.69 14.11
C SER A 70 10.47 6.27 14.24
N SER A 71 10.44 5.70 15.45
CA SER A 71 10.07 4.29 15.72
C SER A 71 8.67 3.90 15.22
N SER A 72 7.74 4.85 15.15
CA SER A 72 6.38 4.62 14.60
C SER A 72 6.32 4.55 13.07
N GLY A 73 7.41 4.84 12.35
CA GLY A 73 7.44 4.95 10.88
C GLY A 73 6.71 6.17 10.30
N SER A 74 5.98 6.93 11.14
CA SER A 74 5.17 8.06 10.67
C SER A 74 6.02 9.22 10.12
N LEU A 75 7.19 9.45 10.71
CA LEU A 75 8.13 10.48 10.27
C LEU A 75 8.74 10.11 8.91
N GLY A 76 9.26 8.90 8.75
CA GLY A 76 9.78 8.40 7.48
C GLY A 76 8.74 8.45 6.37
N SER A 77 7.49 8.03 6.65
CA SER A 77 6.37 8.15 5.71
C SER A 77 6.06 9.59 5.32
N ALA A 78 6.21 10.56 6.25
CA ALA A 78 6.00 11.98 5.95
C ALA A 78 7.14 12.55 5.10
N VAL A 79 8.39 12.14 5.35
CA VAL A 79 9.55 12.52 4.54
C VAL A 79 9.40 11.96 3.12
N ASN A 80 9.11 10.66 2.95
CA ASN A 80 8.91 10.06 1.63
C ASN A 80 7.82 10.81 0.82
N LYS A 81 6.66 11.09 1.44
CA LYS A 81 5.62 11.89 0.79
C LYS A 81 6.05 13.31 0.41
N ALA A 82 6.97 13.91 1.18
CA ALA A 82 7.54 15.19 0.84
C ALA A 82 8.48 15.08 -0.37
N LEU A 83 9.35 14.08 -0.40
CA LEU A 83 10.26 13.81 -1.52
C LEU A 83 9.50 13.48 -2.80
N ASP A 84 8.49 12.61 -2.75
CA ASP A 84 7.58 12.31 -3.88
C ASP A 84 6.97 13.57 -4.50
N ALA A 85 6.71 14.58 -3.66
CA ALA A 85 6.11 15.83 -4.09
C ALA A 85 7.13 16.86 -4.60
N LEU A 86 8.39 16.79 -4.17
CA LEU A 86 9.42 17.80 -4.42
C LEU A 86 10.40 17.41 -5.52
N ILE A 87 10.79 16.14 -5.61
CA ILE A 87 11.71 15.65 -6.65
C ILE A 87 11.20 16.00 -8.06
N PRO A 88 9.91 15.79 -8.42
CA PRO A 88 9.40 16.19 -9.72
C PRO A 88 9.47 17.71 -9.99
N ILE A 89 9.50 18.55 -8.96
CA ILE A 89 9.68 20.00 -9.12
C ILE A 89 11.12 20.30 -9.56
N ILE A 90 12.11 19.59 -8.99
CA ILE A 90 13.51 19.75 -9.35
C ILE A 90 13.73 19.24 -10.79
N ILE A 91 13.23 18.03 -11.11
CA ILE A 91 13.40 17.42 -12.44
C ILE A 91 12.83 18.36 -13.54
N LYS A 92 11.63 18.86 -13.35
CA LYS A 92 10.91 19.69 -14.35
C LYS A 92 11.36 21.15 -14.42
N ALA A 93 12.19 21.61 -13.50
CA ALA A 93 12.63 23.01 -13.49
C ALA A 93 13.54 23.32 -14.69
N PRO A 94 13.26 24.36 -15.49
CA PRO A 94 14.07 24.77 -16.63
C PRO A 94 15.31 25.57 -16.18
N ALA A 95 16.15 24.94 -15.38
CA ALA A 95 17.39 25.51 -14.87
C ALA A 95 18.52 25.35 -15.90
N ASP A 96 19.41 26.34 -15.96
CA ASP A 96 20.67 26.21 -16.69
C ASP A 96 21.60 25.19 -16.00
N GLU A 97 22.59 24.69 -16.75
CA GLU A 97 23.50 23.64 -16.28
C GLU A 97 24.26 24.05 -15.00
N ASN A 98 24.70 25.30 -14.91
CA ASN A 98 25.42 25.76 -13.72
C ASN A 98 24.55 25.78 -12.46
N THR A 99 23.29 26.19 -12.60
CA THR A 99 22.31 26.15 -11.51
C THR A 99 22.01 24.68 -11.14
N ARG A 100 21.85 23.81 -12.13
CA ARG A 100 21.61 22.39 -11.94
C ARG A 100 22.76 21.71 -11.21
N ASN A 101 24.00 21.92 -11.64
CA ASN A 101 25.18 21.37 -11.00
C ASN A 101 25.27 21.80 -9.52
N LYS A 102 24.98 23.05 -9.20
CA LYS A 102 24.94 23.52 -7.79
C LYS A 102 23.88 22.79 -6.96
N TRP A 103 22.73 22.46 -7.56
CA TRP A 103 21.72 21.67 -6.85
C TRP A 103 22.19 20.24 -6.63
N LEU A 104 22.81 19.63 -7.62
CA LEU A 104 23.35 18.27 -7.51
C LEU A 104 24.42 18.18 -6.44
N ASP A 105 25.40 19.10 -6.42
CA ASP A 105 26.45 19.13 -5.39
C ASP A 105 25.84 19.21 -3.98
N ARG A 106 24.84 20.07 -3.79
CA ARG A 106 24.17 20.25 -2.51
C ARG A 106 23.32 19.03 -2.10
N LEU A 107 22.62 18.43 -3.04
CA LEU A 107 21.83 17.23 -2.79
C LEU A 107 22.74 16.04 -2.48
N TRP A 108 23.87 15.94 -3.19
CA TRP A 108 24.86 14.89 -2.92
C TRP A 108 25.40 14.99 -1.51
N GLN A 109 25.83 16.19 -1.11
CA GLN A 109 26.30 16.43 0.26
C GLN A 109 25.22 16.12 1.29
N ALA A 110 23.96 16.50 1.02
CA ALA A 110 22.85 16.20 1.92
C ALA A 110 22.59 14.69 2.06
N MET A 111 22.79 13.92 1.00
CA MET A 111 22.70 12.44 1.04
C MET A 111 23.86 11.83 1.81
N GLU A 112 25.08 12.33 1.64
CA GLU A 112 26.25 11.86 2.41
C GLU A 112 26.13 12.15 3.91
N ASP A 113 25.52 13.28 4.26
CA ASP A 113 25.29 13.67 5.66
C ASP A 113 24.10 12.93 6.31
N ASP A 114 23.24 12.26 5.54
CA ASP A 114 22.01 11.64 6.02
C ASP A 114 22.27 10.31 6.75
N GLY A 115 22.16 10.33 8.06
CA GLY A 115 22.48 9.17 8.90
C GLY A 115 21.41 8.06 8.94
N VAL A 116 20.26 8.24 8.29
CA VAL A 116 19.12 7.26 8.30
C VAL A 116 18.48 7.03 6.94
N ASP A 117 19.14 7.45 5.88
CA ASP A 117 18.72 7.25 4.48
C ASP A 117 17.33 7.86 4.14
N TYR A 118 16.95 8.98 4.78
CA TYR A 118 15.73 9.70 4.41
C TYR A 118 15.74 10.15 2.95
N LEU A 119 16.91 10.50 2.41
CA LEU A 119 17.08 11.03 1.07
C LEU A 119 17.34 9.95 0.00
N SER A 120 17.27 8.65 0.35
CA SER A 120 17.46 7.57 -0.64
C SER A 120 16.62 7.73 -1.91
N PRO A 121 15.35 8.22 -1.89
CA PRO A 121 14.60 8.46 -3.11
C PRO A 121 15.21 9.52 -4.05
N VAL A 122 16.09 10.39 -3.56
CA VAL A 122 16.85 11.35 -4.37
C VAL A 122 17.88 10.60 -5.22
N GLY A 123 18.62 9.66 -4.62
CA GLY A 123 19.54 8.78 -5.33
C GLY A 123 18.84 7.90 -6.37
N ASP A 124 17.64 7.43 -6.05
CA ASP A 124 16.83 6.62 -6.94
C ASP A 124 16.48 7.31 -8.27
N LEU A 125 16.35 8.62 -8.27
CA LEU A 125 15.97 9.45 -9.41
C LEU A 125 17.10 10.43 -9.81
N TRP A 126 18.34 10.11 -9.43
CA TRP A 126 19.48 10.99 -9.65
C TRP A 126 19.70 11.36 -11.11
N GLY A 127 19.61 10.38 -12.01
CA GLY A 127 19.76 10.60 -13.43
C GLY A 127 18.75 11.60 -14.00
N GLU A 128 17.48 11.52 -13.58
CA GLU A 128 16.45 12.47 -13.98
C GLU A 128 16.67 13.86 -13.35
N ILE A 129 17.15 13.90 -12.10
CA ILE A 129 17.52 15.15 -11.43
C ILE A 129 18.68 15.84 -12.14
N CYS A 130 19.59 15.10 -12.76
CA CYS A 130 20.66 15.65 -13.59
C CYS A 130 20.14 16.54 -14.73
N GLY A 131 18.95 16.27 -15.28
CA GLY A 131 18.25 17.09 -16.23
C GLY A 131 18.78 17.04 -17.66
N SER A 132 19.92 16.39 -17.92
CA SER A 132 20.42 16.08 -19.27
C SER A 132 21.24 14.80 -19.29
N VAL A 133 21.33 14.18 -20.45
CA VAL A 133 22.11 12.95 -20.73
C VAL A 133 23.60 13.15 -20.41
N GLU A 134 24.12 14.33 -20.76
CA GLU A 134 25.53 14.68 -20.55
C GLU A 134 25.88 14.83 -19.08
N VAL A 135 25.01 15.47 -18.28
CA VAL A 135 25.22 15.61 -16.84
C VAL A 135 25.09 14.25 -16.14
N ALA A 136 24.08 13.46 -16.51
CA ALA A 136 23.91 12.10 -16.00
C ALA A 136 25.13 11.22 -16.34
N GLY A 137 25.65 11.34 -17.56
CA GLY A 137 26.85 10.61 -18.00
C GLY A 137 28.08 10.93 -17.15
N ARG A 138 28.32 12.20 -16.81
CA ARG A 138 29.43 12.61 -15.91
C ARG A 138 29.27 12.01 -14.51
N TRP A 139 28.08 12.09 -13.92
CA TRP A 139 27.80 11.49 -12.62
C TRP A 139 27.96 9.96 -12.64
N ALA A 140 27.55 9.30 -13.72
CA ALA A 140 27.80 7.88 -13.90
C ALA A 140 29.32 7.57 -13.90
N ASP A 141 30.13 8.33 -14.64
CA ASP A 141 31.60 8.15 -14.68
C ASP A 141 32.24 8.34 -13.31
N ASP A 142 31.83 9.36 -12.56
CA ASP A 142 32.35 9.66 -11.24
C ASP A 142 32.06 8.55 -10.22
N LEU A 143 30.88 7.90 -10.30
CA LEU A 143 30.42 6.91 -9.34
C LEU A 143 30.76 5.46 -9.70
N LEU A 144 30.89 5.17 -11.01
CA LEU A 144 31.01 3.81 -11.55
C LEU A 144 32.18 3.03 -10.96
N SER A 145 33.36 3.65 -10.86
CA SER A 145 34.57 2.97 -10.36
C SER A 145 34.41 2.54 -8.91
N THR A 146 33.81 3.38 -8.08
CA THR A 146 33.53 3.09 -6.67
C THR A 146 32.53 1.96 -6.53
N LEU A 147 31.41 2.02 -7.26
CA LEU A 147 30.35 0.99 -7.20
C LEU A 147 30.91 -0.36 -7.67
N ARG A 148 31.65 -0.39 -8.80
CA ARG A 148 32.30 -1.61 -9.31
C ARG A 148 33.25 -2.21 -8.27
N SER A 149 34.09 -1.40 -7.65
CA SER A 149 34.97 -1.83 -6.56
C SER A 149 34.21 -2.45 -5.40
N CYS A 150 33.15 -1.79 -4.91
CA CYS A 150 32.33 -2.30 -3.81
C CYS A 150 31.68 -3.65 -4.12
N TRP A 151 31.16 -3.83 -5.36
CA TRP A 151 30.46 -5.06 -5.74
C TRP A 151 31.40 -6.22 -6.09
N THR A 152 32.65 -5.95 -6.44
CA THR A 152 33.66 -6.98 -6.70
C THR A 152 34.52 -7.33 -5.47
N ASP A 153 34.48 -6.53 -4.40
CA ASP A 153 35.23 -6.81 -3.17
C ASP A 153 34.76 -8.14 -2.54
N PRO A 154 35.68 -9.06 -2.22
CA PRO A 154 35.34 -10.31 -1.56
C PRO A 154 34.80 -10.13 -0.11
N ASN A 155 35.02 -9.00 0.54
CA ASN A 155 34.52 -8.75 1.89
C ASN A 155 33.03 -8.40 1.85
N PRO A 156 32.15 -9.21 2.49
CA PRO A 156 30.73 -8.87 2.58
C PRO A 156 30.56 -7.67 3.50
N GLY A 157 29.88 -6.64 3.04
CA GLY A 157 29.54 -5.46 3.84
C GLY A 157 30.00 -4.12 3.28
N ASN A 158 30.69 -4.08 2.15
CA ASN A 158 30.99 -2.83 1.47
C ASN A 158 29.71 -2.28 0.83
N TYR A 159 29.05 -1.39 1.55
CA TYR A 159 27.88 -0.64 1.09
C TYR A 159 28.33 0.68 0.47
N PHE A 160 27.83 0.99 -0.71
CA PHE A 160 28.04 2.28 -1.36
C PHE A 160 26.73 3.05 -1.44
N HIS A 161 26.64 4.12 -0.69
CA HIS A 161 25.44 4.97 -0.61
C HIS A 161 25.01 5.55 -1.97
N GLY A 162 25.95 5.77 -2.88
CA GLY A 162 25.72 6.27 -4.24
C GLY A 162 25.31 5.21 -5.27
N ALA A 163 25.04 3.96 -4.88
CA ALA A 163 24.74 2.88 -5.83
C ALA A 163 23.55 3.20 -6.75
N THR A 164 22.42 3.62 -6.18
CA THR A 164 21.23 3.96 -6.97
C THR A 164 21.42 5.20 -7.81
N ALA A 165 22.19 6.19 -7.33
CA ALA A 165 22.54 7.37 -8.11
C ALA A 165 23.38 7.00 -9.34
N CYS A 166 24.33 6.07 -9.20
CA CYS A 166 25.11 5.53 -10.33
C CYS A 166 24.21 4.82 -11.35
N LEU A 167 23.35 3.89 -10.88
CA LEU A 167 22.45 3.11 -11.75
C LEU A 167 21.46 4.00 -12.48
N SER A 168 20.81 4.95 -11.76
CA SER A 168 19.92 5.94 -12.33
C SER A 168 20.61 6.81 -13.39
N SER A 169 21.85 7.22 -13.11
CA SER A 169 22.66 8.02 -14.05
C SER A 169 23.01 7.26 -15.31
N LEU A 170 23.43 5.98 -15.20
CA LEU A 170 23.69 5.12 -16.34
C LEU A 170 22.43 4.92 -17.19
N LEU A 171 21.27 4.72 -16.56
CA LEU A 171 20.00 4.55 -17.23
C LEU A 171 19.65 5.79 -18.09
N VAL A 172 19.68 6.98 -17.48
CA VAL A 172 19.37 8.24 -18.17
C VAL A 172 20.41 8.61 -19.21
N ALA A 173 21.68 8.26 -18.97
CA ALA A 173 22.75 8.41 -19.97
C ALA A 173 22.64 7.46 -21.17
N GLY A 174 21.67 6.52 -21.17
CA GLY A 174 21.49 5.53 -22.23
C GLY A 174 22.56 4.44 -22.26
N ARG A 175 23.35 4.29 -21.19
CA ARG A 175 24.45 3.30 -21.08
C ARG A 175 23.91 1.96 -20.58
N TYR A 176 22.86 1.45 -21.28
CA TYR A 176 22.08 0.29 -20.84
C TYR A 176 22.90 -1.00 -20.74
N GLN A 177 23.80 -1.23 -21.69
CA GLN A 177 24.62 -2.45 -21.68
C GLN A 177 25.58 -2.45 -20.48
N GLU A 178 26.20 -1.33 -20.22
CA GLU A 178 27.13 -1.17 -19.09
C GLU A 178 26.41 -1.27 -17.74
N LEU A 179 25.17 -0.74 -17.65
CA LEU A 179 24.32 -0.90 -16.49
C LEU A 179 24.00 -2.38 -16.24
N LEU A 180 23.62 -3.13 -17.26
CA LEU A 180 23.34 -4.56 -17.15
C LEU A 180 24.59 -5.36 -16.72
N GLU A 181 25.74 -5.09 -17.32
CA GLU A 181 27.01 -5.72 -16.94
C GLU A 181 27.42 -5.40 -15.50
N LEU A 182 27.16 -4.17 -15.03
CA LEU A 182 27.41 -3.76 -13.65
C LEU A 182 26.51 -4.52 -12.68
N LEU A 183 25.23 -4.69 -12.99
CA LEU A 183 24.27 -5.42 -12.18
C LEU A 183 24.60 -6.92 -12.04
N GLU A 184 25.33 -7.51 -12.98
CA GLU A 184 25.80 -8.91 -12.85
C GLU A 184 26.92 -9.06 -11.80
N LEU A 185 27.56 -7.97 -11.38
CA LEU A 185 28.54 -7.97 -10.29
C LEU A 185 27.88 -7.96 -8.90
N ASP A 186 26.59 -7.57 -8.82
CA ASP A 186 25.83 -7.58 -7.59
C ASP A 186 25.58 -9.02 -7.10
N ARG A 187 26.18 -9.39 -5.97
CA ARG A 187 26.07 -10.73 -5.38
C ARG A 187 24.70 -11.00 -4.76
N TYR A 188 23.98 -9.95 -4.42
CA TYR A 188 22.69 -10.03 -3.73
C TYR A 188 21.62 -9.37 -4.60
N PRO A 189 20.93 -10.14 -5.46
CA PRO A 189 19.98 -9.59 -6.41
C PRO A 189 18.79 -8.93 -5.68
N MET A 190 18.99 -7.70 -5.23
CA MET A 190 17.93 -6.92 -4.61
C MET A 190 17.10 -6.23 -5.69
N TRP A 191 15.78 -6.31 -5.59
CA TRP A 191 14.89 -5.62 -6.51
C TRP A 191 15.19 -4.12 -6.61
N HIS A 192 15.58 -3.51 -5.52
CA HIS A 192 15.96 -2.11 -5.43
C HIS A 192 17.01 -1.67 -6.48
N TYR A 193 17.94 -2.55 -6.85
CA TYR A 193 18.90 -2.33 -7.91
C TYR A 193 18.44 -2.94 -9.25
N ARG A 194 17.89 -4.16 -9.21
CA ARG A 194 17.49 -4.91 -10.41
C ARG A 194 16.41 -4.22 -11.24
N ARG A 195 15.57 -3.38 -10.63
CA ARG A 195 14.58 -2.56 -11.37
C ARG A 195 15.20 -1.70 -12.47
N TYR A 196 16.43 -1.17 -12.27
CA TYR A 196 17.14 -0.41 -13.31
C TYR A 196 17.52 -1.29 -14.51
N GLY A 197 17.83 -2.56 -14.30
CA GLY A 197 18.06 -3.53 -15.35
C GLY A 197 16.79 -3.82 -16.16
N VAL A 198 15.64 -3.91 -15.49
CA VAL A 198 14.33 -4.02 -16.16
C VAL A 198 14.08 -2.81 -17.06
N GLU A 199 14.28 -1.60 -16.54
CA GLU A 199 14.11 -0.36 -17.31
C GLU A 199 15.09 -0.25 -18.49
N ALA A 200 16.34 -0.68 -18.30
CA ALA A 200 17.33 -0.74 -19.38
C ALA A 200 16.90 -1.72 -20.50
N LEU A 201 16.42 -2.91 -20.14
CA LEU A 201 15.90 -3.88 -21.10
C LEU A 201 14.67 -3.36 -21.85
N LEU A 202 13.78 -2.63 -21.15
CA LEU A 202 12.63 -1.98 -21.77
C LEU A 202 13.06 -0.88 -22.76
N ALA A 203 14.05 -0.07 -22.41
CA ALA A 203 14.59 0.96 -23.28
C ALA A 203 15.27 0.36 -24.54
N LEU A 204 15.85 -0.83 -24.41
CA LEU A 204 16.38 -1.63 -25.54
C LEU A 204 15.28 -2.33 -26.36
N GLY A 205 13.99 -2.22 -25.99
CA GLY A 205 12.88 -2.89 -26.65
C GLY A 205 12.73 -4.38 -26.32
N LYS A 206 13.49 -4.89 -25.34
CA LYS A 206 13.59 -6.31 -24.95
C LYS A 206 12.59 -6.67 -23.86
N LYS A 207 11.30 -6.48 -24.14
CA LYS A 207 10.22 -6.62 -23.14
C LYS A 207 10.14 -8.01 -22.51
N ALA A 208 10.30 -9.08 -23.30
CA ALA A 208 10.26 -10.45 -22.77
C ALA A 208 11.45 -10.73 -21.83
N GLU A 209 12.66 -10.26 -22.21
CA GLU A 209 13.85 -10.35 -21.36
C GLU A 209 13.67 -9.54 -20.08
N ALA A 210 13.02 -8.36 -20.14
CA ALA A 210 12.74 -7.54 -18.97
C ALA A 210 11.84 -8.26 -17.95
N ILE A 211 10.79 -8.95 -18.40
CA ILE A 211 9.93 -9.76 -17.54
C ILE A 211 10.72 -10.92 -16.93
N GLN A 212 11.49 -11.67 -17.72
CA GLN A 212 12.30 -12.78 -17.22
C GLN A 212 13.32 -12.29 -16.18
N TYR A 213 13.95 -11.14 -16.44
CA TYR A 213 14.92 -10.53 -15.53
C TYR A 213 14.26 -10.10 -14.21
N ALA A 214 13.05 -9.51 -14.27
CA ALA A 214 12.28 -9.16 -13.07
C ALA A 214 11.91 -10.41 -12.27
N GLU A 215 11.40 -11.46 -12.91
CA GLU A 215 11.03 -12.72 -12.25
C GLU A 215 12.26 -13.41 -11.62
N ALA A 216 13.40 -13.40 -12.28
CA ALA A 216 14.66 -13.93 -11.75
C ALA A 216 15.20 -13.12 -10.55
N SER A 217 14.68 -11.91 -10.33
CA SER A 217 15.07 -11.04 -9.20
C SER A 217 14.27 -11.28 -7.93
N ARG A 218 13.36 -12.27 -7.91
CA ARG A 218 12.62 -12.66 -6.70
C ARG A 218 13.58 -13.20 -5.64
N GLY A 219 13.41 -12.78 -4.41
CA GLY A 219 14.28 -13.17 -3.31
C GLY A 219 13.66 -12.94 -1.93
N LEU A 220 14.35 -13.40 -0.87
CA LEU A 220 13.84 -13.42 0.50
C LEU A 220 13.44 -12.05 1.08
N ASN A 221 14.04 -10.97 0.61
CA ASN A 221 13.81 -9.62 1.15
C ASN A 221 12.95 -8.76 0.21
N GLN A 222 12.36 -9.36 -0.82
CA GLN A 222 11.54 -8.63 -1.78
C GLN A 222 10.10 -9.14 -1.74
N PRO A 223 9.10 -8.25 -1.57
CA PRO A 223 7.71 -8.62 -1.75
C PRO A 223 7.48 -9.02 -3.22
N ASP A 224 7.03 -10.25 -3.46
CA ASP A 224 6.68 -10.73 -4.81
C ASP A 224 5.71 -9.79 -5.53
N THR A 225 4.81 -9.17 -4.78
CA THR A 225 3.85 -8.19 -5.27
C THR A 225 4.49 -7.02 -6.04
N VAL A 226 5.69 -6.55 -5.63
CA VAL A 226 6.36 -5.43 -6.30
C VAL A 226 6.90 -5.87 -7.67
N ILE A 227 7.41 -7.09 -7.76
CA ILE A 227 7.88 -7.67 -9.02
C ILE A 227 6.70 -7.96 -9.94
N ASP A 228 5.60 -8.51 -9.39
CA ASP A 228 4.37 -8.75 -10.13
C ASP A 228 3.80 -7.45 -10.72
N GLN A 229 3.82 -6.35 -9.96
CA GLN A 229 3.40 -5.05 -10.46
C GLN A 229 4.25 -4.55 -11.62
N ALA A 230 5.57 -4.74 -11.56
CA ALA A 230 6.45 -4.36 -12.65
C ALA A 230 6.19 -5.20 -13.91
N CYS A 231 6.05 -6.52 -13.78
CA CYS A 231 5.74 -7.42 -14.88
C CYS A 231 4.35 -7.15 -15.48
N GLU A 232 3.35 -6.90 -14.63
CA GLU A 232 2.00 -6.50 -15.03
C GLU A 232 2.04 -5.23 -15.89
N GLU A 233 2.75 -4.19 -15.44
CA GLU A 233 2.86 -2.91 -16.15
C GLU A 233 3.51 -3.08 -17.52
N ILE A 234 4.55 -3.91 -17.65
CA ILE A 234 5.20 -4.21 -18.92
C ILE A 234 4.20 -4.84 -19.92
N LEU A 235 3.40 -5.80 -19.46
CA LEU A 235 2.40 -6.45 -20.31
C LEU A 235 1.26 -5.50 -20.69
N ILE A 236 0.74 -4.72 -19.73
CA ILE A 236 -0.31 -3.75 -20.01
C ILE A 236 0.15 -2.67 -20.98
N SER A 237 1.35 -2.10 -20.80
CA SER A 237 1.92 -1.11 -21.71
C SER A 237 2.21 -1.67 -23.10
N SER A 238 2.23 -2.99 -23.22
CA SER A 238 2.37 -3.72 -24.49
C SER A 238 1.04 -4.10 -25.12
N GLY A 239 -0.11 -3.73 -24.51
CA GLY A 239 -1.46 -4.09 -24.95
C GLY A 239 -1.87 -5.53 -24.63
N LEU A 240 -1.07 -6.26 -23.85
CA LEU A 240 -1.30 -7.66 -23.48
C LEU A 240 -2.09 -7.77 -22.17
N HIS A 241 -3.25 -7.08 -22.10
CA HIS A 241 -4.05 -6.97 -20.86
C HIS A 241 -4.51 -8.33 -20.34
N GLU A 242 -4.88 -9.26 -21.22
CA GLU A 242 -5.36 -10.58 -20.82
C GLU A 242 -4.23 -11.40 -20.17
N GLU A 243 -3.03 -11.39 -20.79
CA GLU A 243 -1.86 -12.07 -20.24
C GLU A 243 -1.43 -11.44 -18.91
N ALA A 244 -1.46 -10.10 -18.81
CA ALA A 244 -1.18 -9.38 -17.58
C ALA A 244 -2.11 -9.82 -16.44
N TYR A 245 -3.42 -9.91 -16.73
CA TYR A 245 -4.41 -10.36 -15.76
C TYR A 245 -4.14 -11.78 -15.28
N GLN A 246 -3.96 -12.71 -16.22
CA GLN A 246 -3.77 -14.14 -15.90
C GLN A 246 -2.49 -14.42 -15.12
N ARG A 247 -1.39 -13.72 -15.42
CA ARG A 247 -0.10 -13.98 -14.79
C ARG A 247 0.10 -13.22 -13.49
N TYR A 248 -0.33 -11.96 -13.45
CA TYR A 248 0.04 -11.05 -12.36
C TYR A 248 -1.14 -10.27 -11.75
N GLY A 249 -2.24 -10.08 -12.46
CA GLY A 249 -3.29 -9.14 -12.07
C GLY A 249 -3.90 -9.39 -10.68
N LEU A 250 -3.91 -10.64 -10.24
CA LEU A 250 -4.43 -11.00 -8.92
C LEU A 250 -3.38 -10.87 -7.82
N SER A 251 -2.11 -11.16 -8.11
CA SER A 251 -1.00 -11.09 -7.13
C SER A 251 -0.39 -9.69 -7.01
N ALA A 252 -0.40 -8.92 -8.11
CA ALA A 252 0.05 -7.53 -8.13
C ALA A 252 -0.87 -6.58 -7.33
N ALA A 253 -2.14 -6.97 -7.12
CA ALA A 253 -3.12 -6.13 -6.46
C ALA A 253 -2.90 -6.06 -4.93
N VAL A 254 -2.61 -4.86 -4.44
CA VAL A 254 -2.45 -4.58 -3.01
C VAL A 254 -3.72 -3.95 -2.45
N GLY A 255 -4.13 -4.41 -1.27
CA GLY A 255 -5.22 -3.84 -0.50
C GLY A 255 -5.13 -4.25 0.97
N ASN A 256 -5.50 -3.35 1.86
CA ASN A 256 -5.55 -3.62 3.31
C ASN A 256 -6.80 -4.42 3.73
N SER A 257 -7.63 -4.83 2.79
CA SER A 257 -8.79 -5.70 2.98
C SER A 257 -9.14 -6.41 1.66
N TYR A 258 -9.91 -7.49 1.75
CA TYR A 258 -10.33 -8.27 0.58
C TYR A 258 -11.12 -7.43 -0.44
N ILE A 259 -12.05 -6.61 0.04
CA ILE A 259 -12.78 -5.66 -0.82
C ILE A 259 -11.87 -4.59 -1.45
N ALA A 260 -10.85 -4.12 -0.73
CA ALA A 260 -9.89 -3.17 -1.28
C ALA A 260 -9.02 -3.82 -2.38
N ARG A 261 -8.61 -5.09 -2.17
CA ARG A 261 -7.89 -5.88 -3.18
C ARG A 261 -8.76 -6.09 -4.42
N PHE A 262 -10.01 -6.49 -4.27
CA PHE A 262 -10.97 -6.61 -5.37
C PHE A 262 -11.09 -5.29 -6.16
N ARG A 263 -11.31 -4.17 -5.46
CA ARG A 263 -11.45 -2.85 -6.09
C ARG A 263 -10.19 -2.43 -6.85
N ALA A 264 -9.00 -2.79 -6.36
CA ALA A 264 -7.75 -2.54 -7.05
C ALA A 264 -7.67 -3.31 -8.38
N VAL A 265 -8.01 -4.60 -8.38
CA VAL A 265 -8.07 -5.42 -9.60
C VAL A 265 -9.12 -4.88 -10.57
N ALA A 266 -10.36 -4.65 -10.11
CA ALA A 266 -11.45 -4.17 -10.95
C ALA A 266 -11.14 -2.80 -11.59
N LYS A 267 -10.47 -1.92 -10.85
CA LYS A 267 -9.99 -0.62 -11.38
C LYS A 267 -8.92 -0.80 -12.45
N ARG A 268 -8.04 -1.77 -12.29
CA ARG A 268 -6.94 -2.04 -13.23
C ARG A 268 -7.41 -2.72 -14.51
N TYR A 269 -8.46 -3.56 -14.38
CA TYR A 269 -9.05 -4.34 -15.47
C TYR A 269 -10.55 -4.02 -15.67
N PRO A 270 -10.89 -2.79 -16.07
CA PRO A 270 -12.28 -2.34 -16.15
C PRO A 270 -13.10 -3.06 -17.22
N MET A 271 -12.47 -3.81 -18.14
CA MET A 271 -13.13 -4.61 -19.18
C MET A 271 -13.49 -6.02 -18.73
N LYS A 272 -13.01 -6.46 -17.53
CA LYS A 272 -13.34 -7.77 -16.96
C LYS A 272 -14.66 -7.71 -16.20
N ASP A 273 -15.43 -8.79 -16.28
CA ASP A 273 -16.64 -8.92 -15.46
C ASP A 273 -16.26 -8.95 -13.96
N PRO A 274 -16.87 -8.08 -13.14
CA PRO A 274 -16.62 -8.06 -11.69
C PRO A 274 -16.87 -9.38 -10.98
N SER A 275 -17.88 -10.17 -11.43
CA SER A 275 -18.18 -11.48 -10.85
C SER A 275 -17.06 -12.48 -11.16
N GLN A 276 -16.47 -12.41 -12.36
CA GLN A 276 -15.33 -13.24 -12.73
C GLN A 276 -14.09 -12.87 -11.90
N ILE A 277 -13.80 -11.57 -11.76
CA ILE A 277 -12.69 -11.10 -10.90
C ILE A 277 -12.85 -11.62 -9.46
N LEU A 278 -14.07 -11.57 -8.92
CA LEU A 278 -14.34 -12.09 -7.58
C LEU A 278 -14.09 -13.61 -7.52
N ALA A 279 -14.58 -14.37 -8.49
CA ALA A 279 -14.39 -15.82 -8.55
C ALA A 279 -12.90 -16.19 -8.61
N ASP A 280 -12.13 -15.49 -9.44
CA ASP A 280 -10.69 -15.71 -9.58
C ASP A 280 -9.94 -15.38 -8.27
N LEU A 281 -10.31 -14.27 -7.59
CA LEU A 281 -9.72 -13.88 -6.31
C LEU A 281 -10.05 -14.89 -5.19
N ILE A 282 -11.28 -15.42 -5.14
CA ILE A 282 -11.66 -16.48 -4.20
C ILE A 282 -10.77 -17.70 -4.42
N ALA A 283 -10.54 -18.10 -5.67
CA ALA A 283 -9.70 -19.24 -6.02
C ALA A 283 -8.23 -19.07 -5.58
N THR A 284 -7.74 -17.83 -5.42
CA THR A 284 -6.37 -17.57 -4.91
C THR A 284 -6.25 -17.71 -3.40
N THR A 285 -7.33 -17.87 -2.66
CA THR A 285 -7.35 -17.87 -1.19
C THR A 285 -8.18 -19.03 -0.63
N PRO A 286 -7.82 -20.29 -0.94
CA PRO A 286 -8.56 -21.46 -0.43
C PRO A 286 -8.51 -21.50 1.10
N GLY A 287 -9.66 -21.74 1.73
CA GLY A 287 -9.83 -21.71 3.18
C GLY A 287 -10.12 -20.34 3.78
N GLU A 288 -10.22 -19.29 2.95
CA GLU A 288 -10.52 -17.93 3.37
C GLU A 288 -11.77 -17.34 2.68
N GLU A 289 -12.63 -18.20 2.16
CA GLU A 289 -13.79 -17.83 1.35
C GLU A 289 -14.72 -16.84 2.07
N GLY A 290 -14.95 -17.03 3.38
CA GLY A 290 -15.78 -16.14 4.20
C GLY A 290 -15.29 -14.69 4.26
N LYS A 291 -14.00 -14.45 4.03
CA LYS A 291 -13.44 -13.09 3.99
C LYS A 291 -13.90 -12.31 2.74
N TRP A 292 -14.39 -12.99 1.70
CA TRP A 292 -14.95 -12.38 0.49
C TRP A 292 -16.43 -12.04 0.59
N PHE A 293 -17.10 -12.38 1.70
CA PHE A 293 -18.52 -12.06 1.93
C PHE A 293 -18.85 -10.59 1.64
N ALA A 294 -18.04 -9.66 2.19
CA ALA A 294 -18.30 -8.23 2.00
C ALA A 294 -18.21 -7.79 0.53
N THR A 295 -17.34 -8.43 -0.24
CA THR A 295 -17.19 -8.14 -1.69
C THR A 295 -18.36 -8.68 -2.49
N ALA A 296 -18.77 -9.92 -2.25
CA ALA A 296 -19.94 -10.52 -2.90
C ALA A 296 -21.23 -9.72 -2.60
N LYS A 297 -21.41 -9.31 -1.34
CA LYS A 297 -22.49 -8.43 -0.90
C LYS A 297 -22.48 -7.09 -1.64
N ASP A 298 -21.32 -6.44 -1.78
CA ASP A 298 -21.15 -5.14 -2.47
C ASP A 298 -21.54 -5.25 -3.96
N LEU A 299 -21.28 -6.41 -4.56
CA LEU A 299 -21.70 -6.76 -5.93
C LEU A 299 -23.17 -7.22 -6.04
N LYS A 300 -23.91 -7.23 -4.92
CA LYS A 300 -25.30 -7.73 -4.83
C LYS A 300 -25.46 -9.21 -5.22
N LEU A 301 -24.40 -9.99 -5.09
CA LEU A 301 -24.39 -11.44 -5.27
C LEU A 301 -24.74 -12.10 -3.94
N TYR A 302 -25.99 -11.94 -3.48
CA TYR A 302 -26.41 -12.27 -2.13
C TYR A 302 -26.30 -13.76 -1.82
N ASP A 303 -26.72 -14.62 -2.76
CA ASP A 303 -26.62 -16.06 -2.61
C ASP A 303 -25.17 -16.51 -2.47
N LEU A 304 -24.28 -16.00 -3.32
CA LEU A 304 -22.84 -16.26 -3.23
C LEU A 304 -22.26 -15.72 -1.91
N ALA A 305 -22.68 -14.54 -1.47
CA ALA A 305 -22.21 -13.99 -0.20
C ALA A 305 -22.53 -14.93 0.98
N LEU A 306 -23.77 -15.45 1.03
CA LEU A 306 -24.17 -16.41 2.07
C LEU A 306 -23.44 -17.75 1.93
N GLU A 307 -23.25 -18.24 0.73
CA GLU A 307 -22.44 -19.44 0.49
C GLU A 307 -21.02 -19.26 1.05
N LEU A 308 -20.33 -18.17 0.71
CA LEU A 308 -18.99 -17.87 1.17
C LEU A 308 -18.92 -17.72 2.70
N ALA A 309 -19.89 -17.00 3.30
CA ALA A 309 -19.99 -16.82 4.75
C ALA A 309 -20.23 -18.13 5.51
N ASN A 310 -20.79 -19.13 4.83
CA ASN A 310 -21.05 -20.45 5.41
C ASN A 310 -19.96 -21.48 5.11
N ARG A 311 -19.10 -21.24 4.15
CA ARG A 311 -18.03 -22.16 3.76
C ARG A 311 -16.83 -22.10 4.73
N THR A 312 -16.40 -20.93 5.09
CA THR A 312 -15.28 -20.70 6.03
C THR A 312 -15.60 -19.50 6.94
N PRO A 313 -14.85 -19.33 8.06
CA PRO A 313 -15.12 -18.29 9.03
C PRO A 313 -15.23 -16.89 8.43
N CYS A 314 -16.33 -16.22 8.75
CA CYS A 314 -16.59 -14.83 8.44
C CYS A 314 -16.78 -14.04 9.73
N ASP A 315 -16.30 -12.79 9.77
CA ASP A 315 -16.41 -11.95 10.97
C ASP A 315 -17.88 -11.72 11.37
N PRO A 316 -18.30 -12.15 12.56
CA PRO A 316 -19.69 -12.03 13.00
C PRO A 316 -20.22 -10.59 13.00
N LYS A 317 -19.37 -9.61 13.37
CA LYS A 317 -19.78 -8.19 13.36
C LYS A 317 -20.05 -7.67 11.95
N THR A 318 -19.34 -8.18 10.96
CA THR A 318 -19.59 -7.85 9.54
C THR A 318 -20.89 -8.46 9.06
N LEU A 319 -21.18 -9.70 9.43
CA LEU A 319 -22.44 -10.39 9.10
C LEU A 319 -23.64 -9.72 9.79
N THR A 320 -23.55 -9.37 11.08
CA THR A 320 -24.61 -8.68 11.84
C THR A 320 -24.91 -7.31 11.24
N ARG A 321 -23.89 -6.56 10.83
CA ARG A 321 -24.08 -5.27 10.12
C ARG A 321 -24.82 -5.46 8.80
N ALA A 322 -24.45 -6.49 8.02
CA ALA A 322 -25.14 -6.78 6.79
C ALA A 322 -26.62 -7.13 7.04
N ALA A 323 -26.90 -7.96 8.04
CA ALA A 323 -28.28 -8.28 8.43
C ALA A 323 -29.07 -7.02 8.79
N ARG A 324 -28.51 -6.11 9.56
CA ARG A 324 -29.14 -4.84 9.92
C ARG A 324 -29.44 -3.97 8.70
N ASP A 325 -28.44 -3.81 7.82
CA ASP A 325 -28.51 -2.86 6.71
C ASP A 325 -29.43 -3.33 5.59
N TYR A 326 -29.73 -4.64 5.50
CA TYR A 326 -30.51 -5.25 4.41
C TYR A 326 -31.86 -5.83 4.85
N VAL A 327 -32.24 -5.74 6.13
CA VAL A 327 -33.48 -6.33 6.67
C VAL A 327 -34.74 -5.84 5.95
N ASP A 328 -34.78 -4.60 5.49
CA ASP A 328 -35.93 -4.00 4.82
C ASP A 328 -35.97 -4.27 3.30
N THR A 329 -34.81 -4.44 2.67
CA THR A 329 -34.72 -4.59 1.22
C THR A 329 -34.53 -6.04 0.75
N GLU A 330 -33.78 -6.82 1.53
CA GLU A 330 -33.40 -8.21 1.23
C GLU A 330 -33.50 -9.07 2.50
N PRO A 331 -34.71 -9.29 3.04
CA PRO A 331 -34.91 -9.93 4.33
C PRO A 331 -34.38 -11.38 4.38
N ALA A 332 -34.40 -12.12 3.28
CA ALA A 332 -33.83 -13.47 3.22
C ALA A 332 -32.28 -13.44 3.35
N PHE A 333 -31.63 -12.51 2.69
CA PHE A 333 -30.20 -12.29 2.84
C PHE A 333 -29.83 -11.81 4.26
N ALA A 334 -30.63 -10.93 4.82
CA ALA A 334 -30.46 -10.44 6.20
C ALA A 334 -30.57 -11.58 7.20
N LEU A 335 -31.58 -12.45 7.06
CA LEU A 335 -31.73 -13.62 7.91
C LEU A 335 -30.53 -14.57 7.80
N GLY A 336 -30.14 -14.95 6.58
CA GLY A 336 -28.99 -15.82 6.34
C GLY A 336 -27.70 -15.25 6.94
N SER A 337 -27.49 -13.92 6.83
CA SER A 337 -26.33 -13.23 7.42
C SER A 337 -26.36 -13.27 8.95
N ALA A 338 -27.52 -13.01 9.58
CA ALA A 338 -27.65 -13.06 11.05
C ALA A 338 -27.45 -14.48 11.60
N MET A 339 -28.01 -15.48 10.92
CA MET A 339 -27.85 -16.89 11.28
C MET A 339 -26.39 -17.34 11.16
N ALA A 340 -25.68 -16.93 10.09
CA ALA A 340 -24.25 -17.18 9.94
C ALA A 340 -23.43 -16.49 11.04
N ALA A 341 -23.81 -15.26 11.47
CA ALA A 341 -23.16 -14.59 12.58
C ALA A 341 -23.32 -15.38 13.88
N LEU A 342 -24.53 -15.82 14.22
CA LEU A 342 -24.79 -16.63 15.42
C LEU A 342 -24.01 -17.95 15.39
N ARG A 343 -23.92 -18.59 14.22
CA ARG A 343 -23.15 -19.82 14.08
C ARG A 343 -21.67 -19.58 14.38
N TRP A 344 -21.04 -18.56 13.75
CA TRP A 344 -19.62 -18.28 13.97
C TRP A 344 -19.33 -17.85 15.42
N LEU A 345 -20.24 -17.09 16.05
CA LEU A 345 -20.14 -16.78 17.48
C LEU A 345 -20.18 -18.05 18.34
N SER A 346 -21.06 -19.02 18.01
CA SER A 346 -21.16 -20.30 18.71
C SER A 346 -19.92 -21.19 18.50
N GLU A 347 -19.24 -21.04 17.38
CA GLU A 347 -17.97 -21.71 17.08
C GLU A 347 -16.74 -20.98 17.67
N GLY A 348 -16.94 -19.81 18.33
CA GLY A 348 -15.90 -19.03 18.99
C GLY A 348 -15.13 -18.07 18.11
N TRP A 349 -15.68 -17.75 16.95
CA TRP A 349 -15.09 -16.76 16.04
C TRP A 349 -15.52 -15.33 16.38
N GLY A 350 -14.64 -14.38 16.09
CA GLY A 350 -14.82 -12.95 16.31
C GLY A 350 -13.74 -12.36 17.21
N TYR A 351 -13.46 -11.09 17.04
CA TYR A 351 -12.49 -10.36 17.86
C TYR A 351 -13.23 -9.58 18.95
N GLU A 352 -12.80 -9.73 20.22
CA GLU A 352 -13.39 -9.06 21.38
C GLU A 352 -14.93 -9.17 21.39
N VAL A 353 -15.44 -10.40 21.33
CA VAL A 353 -16.88 -10.69 21.31
C VAL A 353 -17.48 -10.44 22.69
N THR A 354 -18.60 -9.71 22.72
CA THR A 354 -19.39 -9.39 23.93
C THR A 354 -20.78 -10.02 23.86
N SER A 355 -21.49 -10.11 25.00
CA SER A 355 -22.90 -10.51 25.02
C SER A 355 -23.77 -9.59 24.16
N GLY A 356 -23.39 -8.31 24.02
CA GLY A 356 -24.07 -7.36 23.14
C GLY A 356 -24.01 -7.77 21.67
N ASP A 357 -22.87 -8.26 21.20
CA ASP A 357 -22.70 -8.74 19.80
C ASP A 357 -23.61 -9.95 19.52
N VAL A 358 -23.75 -10.86 20.50
CA VAL A 358 -24.64 -12.02 20.39
C VAL A 358 -26.11 -11.61 20.36
N ILE A 359 -26.50 -10.70 21.25
CA ILE A 359 -27.88 -10.18 21.33
C ILE A 359 -28.24 -9.43 20.04
N GLU A 360 -27.33 -8.59 19.52
CA GLU A 360 -27.56 -7.87 18.26
C GLU A 360 -27.77 -8.85 17.10
N ALA A 361 -26.92 -9.87 16.96
CA ALA A 361 -27.07 -10.89 15.91
C ALA A 361 -28.42 -11.62 16.01
N TYR A 362 -28.85 -11.97 17.25
CA TYR A 362 -30.15 -12.58 17.50
C TYR A 362 -31.31 -11.63 17.12
N ASP A 363 -31.27 -10.38 17.60
CA ASP A 363 -32.35 -9.40 17.32
C ASP A 363 -32.47 -9.18 15.80
N ARG A 364 -31.35 -9.13 15.04
CA ARG A 364 -31.40 -9.05 13.57
C ARG A 364 -31.96 -10.30 12.89
N ALA A 365 -31.67 -11.49 13.44
CA ALA A 365 -32.28 -12.73 12.93
C ALA A 365 -33.82 -12.68 13.13
N MET A 366 -34.27 -12.26 14.30
CA MET A 366 -35.72 -12.17 14.59
C MET A 366 -36.41 -11.07 13.79
N ASP A 367 -35.78 -9.90 13.60
CA ASP A 367 -36.28 -8.83 12.74
C ASP A 367 -36.51 -9.32 11.30
N ALA A 368 -35.53 -10.05 10.74
CA ALA A 368 -35.63 -10.61 9.39
C ALA A 368 -36.66 -11.75 9.31
N ALA A 369 -36.71 -12.62 10.34
CA ALA A 369 -37.68 -13.70 10.43
C ALA A 369 -39.12 -13.18 10.49
N ALA A 370 -39.37 -12.08 11.20
CA ALA A 370 -40.68 -11.43 11.25
C ALA A 370 -41.16 -10.95 9.87
N ARG A 371 -40.24 -10.38 9.06
CA ARG A 371 -40.59 -9.97 7.67
C ARG A 371 -40.87 -11.12 6.74
N LEU A 372 -40.28 -12.28 7.02
CA LEU A 372 -40.47 -13.51 6.24
C LEU A 372 -41.63 -14.40 6.76
N ASN A 373 -42.26 -14.00 7.86
CA ASN A 373 -43.32 -14.78 8.55
C ASN A 373 -42.85 -16.20 8.94
N ASN A 374 -41.57 -16.34 9.37
CA ASN A 374 -41.01 -17.65 9.76
C ASN A 374 -40.30 -17.63 11.14
N ILE A 375 -40.79 -16.82 12.07
CA ILE A 375 -40.25 -16.62 13.42
C ILE A 375 -40.07 -17.95 14.17
N ASP A 376 -41.08 -18.84 14.12
CA ASP A 376 -41.05 -20.08 14.87
C ASP A 376 -39.96 -21.04 14.40
N ASP A 377 -39.77 -21.15 13.09
CA ASP A 377 -38.74 -21.96 12.47
C ASP A 377 -37.33 -21.44 12.85
N VAL A 378 -37.11 -20.13 12.70
CA VAL A 378 -35.84 -19.48 13.06
C VAL A 378 -35.54 -19.63 14.55
N THR A 379 -36.57 -19.48 15.41
CA THR A 379 -36.40 -19.70 16.85
C THR A 379 -35.99 -21.15 17.15
N GLY A 380 -36.58 -22.13 16.43
CA GLY A 380 -36.22 -23.54 16.51
C GLY A 380 -34.75 -23.78 16.11
N GLN A 381 -34.33 -23.20 14.99
CA GLN A 381 -32.96 -23.29 14.51
C GLN A 381 -31.93 -22.69 15.50
N ILE A 382 -32.22 -21.50 16.04
CA ILE A 382 -31.36 -20.86 17.05
C ILE A 382 -31.29 -21.74 18.32
N ARG A 383 -32.41 -22.31 18.77
CA ARG A 383 -32.42 -23.22 19.92
C ARG A 383 -31.53 -24.44 19.68
N GLN A 384 -31.66 -25.09 18.53
CA GLN A 384 -30.80 -26.18 18.13
C GLN A 384 -29.31 -25.79 18.11
N LEU A 385 -28.99 -24.60 17.62
CA LEU A 385 -27.62 -24.07 17.58
C LEU A 385 -27.02 -23.95 18.99
N VAL A 386 -27.75 -23.35 19.96
CA VAL A 386 -27.25 -23.15 21.33
C VAL A 386 -27.35 -24.39 22.22
N GLU A 387 -27.96 -25.44 21.75
CA GLU A 387 -28.06 -26.75 22.41
C GLU A 387 -27.14 -27.81 21.77
N SER A 388 -26.48 -27.50 20.67
CA SER A 388 -25.73 -28.45 19.85
C SER A 388 -24.57 -29.13 20.58
N ASN A 389 -23.91 -28.45 21.51
CA ASN A 389 -22.83 -28.99 22.33
C ASN A 389 -22.61 -28.15 23.60
N ALA A 390 -21.62 -28.52 24.42
CA ALA A 390 -21.27 -27.83 25.67
C ALA A 390 -19.93 -27.08 25.58
N SER A 391 -19.52 -26.63 24.38
CA SER A 391 -18.31 -25.80 24.26
C SER A 391 -18.47 -24.47 25.00
N ALA A 392 -17.37 -23.88 25.42
CA ALA A 392 -17.38 -22.59 26.12
C ALA A 392 -18.08 -21.49 25.30
N SER A 393 -17.87 -21.48 23.98
CA SER A 393 -18.50 -20.50 23.06
C SER A 393 -20.01 -20.70 22.95
N VAL A 394 -20.49 -21.95 22.82
CA VAL A 394 -21.94 -22.25 22.81
C VAL A 394 -22.58 -21.89 24.14
N LEU A 395 -21.92 -22.19 25.27
CA LEU A 395 -22.41 -21.82 26.60
C LEU A 395 -22.50 -20.30 26.76
N PHE A 396 -21.51 -19.56 26.29
CA PHE A 396 -21.52 -18.11 26.28
C PHE A 396 -22.68 -17.53 25.46
N VAL A 397 -22.90 -18.03 24.22
CA VAL A 397 -24.02 -17.61 23.37
C VAL A 397 -25.36 -17.94 24.03
N ARG A 398 -25.51 -19.14 24.58
CA ARG A 398 -26.71 -19.56 25.33
C ARG A 398 -27.01 -18.66 26.52
N GLN A 399 -26.00 -18.37 27.34
CA GLN A 399 -26.17 -17.43 28.50
C GLN A 399 -26.57 -16.05 28.06
N SER A 400 -25.94 -15.52 26.98
CA SER A 400 -26.25 -14.20 26.43
C SER A 400 -27.70 -14.11 25.93
N LEU A 401 -28.27 -15.20 25.39
CA LEU A 401 -29.63 -15.23 24.83
C LEU A 401 -30.69 -15.67 25.79
N GLN A 402 -30.35 -16.10 27.03
CA GLN A 402 -31.31 -16.69 27.99
C GLN A 402 -32.52 -15.81 28.25
N GLY A 403 -32.33 -14.48 28.40
CA GLY A 403 -33.42 -13.53 28.62
C GLY A 403 -34.33 -13.37 27.41
N ARG A 404 -33.76 -13.31 26.19
CA ARG A 404 -34.48 -13.15 24.94
C ARG A 404 -35.34 -14.39 24.61
N MET A 405 -34.78 -15.57 24.77
CA MET A 405 -35.46 -16.84 24.48
C MET A 405 -36.64 -17.11 25.47
N ARG A 406 -36.52 -16.69 26.75
CA ARG A 406 -37.62 -16.79 27.72
C ARG A 406 -38.79 -15.84 27.40
N ALA A 407 -38.48 -14.60 27.03
CA ALA A 407 -39.50 -13.60 26.68
C ALA A 407 -40.35 -14.04 25.47
N HIS A 408 -39.72 -14.69 24.49
CA HIS A 408 -40.45 -15.19 23.32
C HIS A 408 -41.39 -16.37 23.65
N LEU A 409 -41.01 -17.25 24.57
CA LEU A 409 -41.87 -18.37 25.01
C LEU A 409 -43.10 -17.89 25.78
N SER A 410 -42.99 -16.79 26.52
CA SER A 410 -44.10 -16.22 27.24
C SER A 410 -45.16 -15.58 26.31
N SER A 411 -44.70 -14.92 25.24
CA SER A 411 -45.61 -14.28 24.28
C SER A 411 -46.36 -15.27 23.37
N VAL A 412 -45.80 -16.47 23.12
CA VAL A 412 -46.48 -17.54 22.35
C VAL A 412 -47.54 -18.26 23.15
N ASN A 413 -47.43 -18.32 24.51
CA ASN A 413 -48.41 -18.95 25.39
C ASN A 413 -49.60 -18.03 25.73
N GLU A 414 -49.55 -16.75 25.39
CA GLU A 414 -50.65 -15.78 25.63
C GLU A 414 -51.53 -15.51 24.38
N MET A 415 -51.20 -16.10 23.23
CA MET A 415 -52.02 -16.10 22.03
C MET A 415 -52.78 -17.42 21.85
#